data_1e18a61f1681905430757e940648dd13
#
_entry.id   1e18a61f1681905430757e940648dd13
#
_cell.length_a   1.000
_cell.length_b   1.000
_cell.length_c   1.000
_cell.angle_alpha   90.00
_cell.angle_beta   90.00
_cell.angle_gamma   90.00
#
_symmetry.space_group_name_H-M   'P 1'
#
loop_
_entity.id
_entity.type
_entity.pdbx_description
1 polymer ?
#
loop_
_entity_poly.entity_id
_entity_poly.type
_entity_poly.pdbx_seq_one_letter_code
_entity_poly.pdbx_strand_id
1 'polypeptide(L)' 'MSTVQSLSNHLKHLEELHRELDKKITRHWEHHDSDDKIRQEKLEKLTLKREIEDLKIKIEEMENGE' A
#
# COMPACT_ATOMS: atom_id res chain seq x y z
N MET A 1 -15.24 12.78 -14.27
CA MET A 1 -14.17 12.72 -13.28
C MET A 1 -12.82 12.81 -13.94
N SER A 2 -11.90 13.50 -13.31
CA SER A 2 -10.55 13.56 -13.87
C SER A 2 -9.78 12.28 -13.54
N THR A 3 -8.84 11.95 -14.41
CA THR A 3 -8.00 10.78 -14.22
C THR A 3 -7.17 10.90 -12.93
N VAL A 4 -6.71 12.12 -12.65
CA VAL A 4 -5.93 12.38 -11.44
C VAL A 4 -6.75 12.06 -10.20
N GLN A 5 -8.03 12.44 -10.20
CA GLN A 5 -8.89 12.17 -9.06
C GLN A 5 -9.12 10.67 -8.86
N SER A 6 -9.28 9.94 -9.96
CA SER A 6 -9.42 8.49 -9.89
C SER A 6 -8.18 7.85 -9.29
N LEU A 7 -7.01 8.30 -9.72
CA LEU A 7 -5.74 7.79 -9.21
C LEU A 7 -5.56 8.15 -7.73
N SER A 8 -5.98 9.36 -7.34
CA SER A 8 -5.89 9.77 -5.94
C SER A 8 -6.78 8.91 -5.05
N ASN A 9 -7.98 8.59 -5.52
CA ASN A 9 -8.88 7.72 -4.77
C ASN A 9 -8.30 6.32 -4.63
N HIS A 10 -7.68 5.83 -5.70
CA HIS A 10 -7.03 4.53 -5.68
C HIS A 10 -5.85 4.53 -4.70
N LEU A 11 -5.06 5.60 -4.71
CA LEU A 11 -3.93 5.75 -3.81
C LEU A 11 -4.40 5.72 -2.35
N LYS A 12 -5.46 6.44 -2.05
CA LYS A 12 -6.02 6.48 -0.71
C LYS A 12 -6.44 5.10 -0.25
N HIS A 13 -7.06 4.33 -1.15
CA HIS A 13 -7.47 2.97 -0.86
C HIS A 13 -6.26 2.07 -0.56
N LEU A 14 -5.21 2.20 -1.35
CA LEU A 14 -3.99 1.41 -1.14
C LEU A 14 -3.32 1.77 0.18
N GLU A 15 -3.33 3.05 0.53
CA GLU A 15 -2.76 3.48 1.80
C GLU A 15 -3.53 2.91 2.99
N GLU A 16 -4.85 2.82 2.87
CA GLU A 16 -5.66 2.21 3.91
C GLU A 16 -5.37 0.73 4.05
N LEU A 17 -5.23 0.03 2.91
CA LEU A 17 -4.89 -1.38 2.91
C LEU A 17 -3.53 -1.62 3.55
N HIS A 18 -2.56 -0.75 3.24
CA HIS A 18 -1.23 -0.86 3.80
C HIS A 18 -1.27 -0.72 5.33
N ARG A 19 -2.07 0.22 5.81
CA ARG A 19 -2.22 0.46 7.24
C ARG A 19 -2.85 -0.73 7.94
N GLU A 20 -3.89 -1.31 7.33
CA GLU A 20 -4.55 -2.48 7.89
C GLU A 20 -3.63 -3.68 7.92
N LEU A 21 -2.86 -3.86 6.86
CA LEU A 21 -1.91 -4.96 6.79
C LEU A 21 -0.82 -4.82 7.83
N ASP A 22 -0.36 -3.59 8.07
CA ASP A 22 0.64 -3.32 9.08
C ASP A 22 0.14 -3.70 10.48
N LYS A 23 -1.11 -3.36 10.78
CA LYS A 23 -1.73 -3.73 12.05
C LYS A 23 -1.84 -5.25 12.18
N LYS A 24 -2.18 -5.90 11.09
CA LYS A 24 -2.32 -7.35 11.07
C LYS A 24 -0.99 -8.05 11.35
N ILE A 25 0.07 -7.54 10.72
CA ILE A 25 1.42 -8.09 10.93
C ILE A 25 1.84 -7.93 12.38
N THR A 26 1.61 -6.75 12.95
CA THR A 26 1.94 -6.49 14.35
C THR A 26 1.19 -7.44 15.28
N ARG A 27 -0.08 -7.69 15.00
CA ARG A 27 -0.90 -8.59 15.79
C ARG A 27 -0.37 -10.02 15.73
N HIS A 28 0.01 -10.47 14.53
CA HIS A 28 0.56 -11.82 14.36
C HIS A 28 1.90 -11.97 15.08
N TRP A 29 2.68 -10.92 15.07
CA TRP A 29 3.95 -10.89 15.80
C TRP A 29 3.73 -11.10 17.28
N GLU A 30 2.75 -10.41 17.85
CA GLU A 30 2.45 -10.49 19.29
C GLU A 30 1.95 -11.87 19.70
N HIS A 31 1.27 -12.56 18.78
CA HIS A 31 0.72 -13.88 19.05
C HIS A 31 1.61 -15.02 18.58
N HIS A 32 2.80 -14.70 18.11
CA HIS A 32 3.77 -15.70 17.65
C HIS A 32 3.22 -16.65 16.59
N ASP A 33 2.56 -16.10 15.59
CA ASP A 33 2.10 -16.90 14.47
C ASP A 33 3.28 -17.42 13.66
N SER A 34 3.00 -18.37 12.75
CA SER A 34 4.07 -19.01 11.98
C SER A 34 4.91 -17.99 11.22
N ASP A 35 6.20 -18.27 11.15
CA ASP A 35 7.15 -17.40 10.46
C ASP A 35 6.81 -17.26 8.98
N ASP A 36 6.32 -18.31 8.36
CA ASP A 36 5.96 -18.29 6.95
C ASP A 36 4.83 -17.30 6.68
N LYS A 37 3.84 -17.30 7.57
CA LYS A 37 2.70 -16.40 7.43
C LYS A 37 3.12 -14.95 7.59
N ILE A 38 3.96 -14.68 8.57
CA ILE A 38 4.48 -13.33 8.81
C ILE A 38 5.31 -12.88 7.62
N ARG A 39 6.15 -13.76 7.09
CA ARG A 39 6.98 -13.45 5.94
C ARG A 39 6.12 -13.11 4.73
N GLN A 40 5.06 -13.86 4.50
CA GLN A 40 4.15 -13.61 3.38
C GLN A 40 3.46 -12.28 3.53
N GLU A 41 3.02 -11.95 4.74
CA GLU A 41 2.38 -10.66 5.00
C GLU A 41 3.33 -9.50 4.81
N LYS A 42 4.59 -9.67 5.19
CA LYS A 42 5.61 -8.64 4.97
C LYS A 42 5.87 -8.42 3.49
N LEU A 43 5.83 -9.49 2.70
CA LEU A 43 5.97 -9.36 1.24
C LEU A 43 4.80 -8.61 0.64
N GLU A 44 3.59 -8.90 1.10
CA GLU A 44 2.40 -8.19 0.65
C GLU A 44 2.50 -6.70 0.99
N LYS A 45 3.01 -6.39 2.18
CA LYS A 45 3.19 -5.01 2.60
C LYS A 45 4.19 -4.28 1.69
N LEU A 46 5.28 -4.96 1.33
CA LEU A 46 6.27 -4.38 0.44
C LEU A 46 5.70 -4.13 -0.95
N THR A 47 4.90 -5.07 -1.44
CA THR A 47 4.25 -4.93 -2.74
C THR A 47 3.31 -3.72 -2.73
N LEU A 48 2.50 -3.59 -1.69
CA LEU A 48 1.60 -2.46 -1.55
C LEU A 48 2.35 -1.14 -1.48
N LYS A 49 3.44 -1.12 -0.72
CA LYS A 49 4.24 0.08 -0.58
C LYS A 49 4.81 0.51 -1.92
N ARG A 50 5.26 -0.45 -2.73
CA ARG A 50 5.78 -0.17 -4.06
C ARG A 50 4.70 0.38 -4.97
N GLU A 51 3.51 -0.21 -4.94
CA GLU A 51 2.39 0.26 -5.72
C GLU A 51 1.98 1.68 -5.33
N ILE A 52 1.99 1.97 -4.04
CA ILE A 52 1.68 3.31 -3.54
C ILE A 52 2.69 4.32 -4.07
N GLU A 53 3.96 4.01 -4.03
CA GLU A 53 5.00 4.91 -4.52
C GLU A 53 4.89 5.12 -6.02
N ASP A 54 4.67 4.05 -6.78
CA ASP A 54 4.50 4.16 -8.22
C ASP A 54 3.30 5.04 -8.55
N LEU A 55 2.22 4.88 -7.82
CA LEU A 55 1.02 5.65 -8.05
C LEU A 55 1.22 7.12 -7.70
N LYS A 56 1.95 7.40 -6.63
CA LYS A 56 2.29 8.78 -6.26
C LYS A 56 3.09 9.47 -7.34
N ILE A 57 4.08 8.75 -7.89
CA ILE A 57 4.91 9.29 -8.96
C ILE A 57 4.05 9.57 -10.19
N LYS A 58 3.15 8.65 -10.50
CA LYS A 58 2.28 8.82 -11.66
C LYS A 58 1.38 10.04 -11.52
N ILE A 59 0.80 10.20 -10.33
CA ILE A 59 -0.06 11.37 -10.05
C ILE A 59 0.75 12.66 -10.17
N GLU A 60 1.95 12.66 -9.60
CA GLU A 60 2.82 13.82 -9.66
C GLU A 60 3.18 14.19 -11.09
N GLU A 61 3.49 13.19 -11.91
CA GLU A 61 3.80 13.43 -13.31
C GLU A 61 2.61 14.00 -14.06
N MET A 62 1.42 13.52 -13.77
CA MET A 62 0.21 14.01 -14.41
C MET A 62 -0.11 15.44 -14.00
N GLU A 63 0.18 15.82 -12.77
CA GLU A 63 -0.08 17.17 -12.29
C GLU A 63 0.95 18.17 -12.78
N ASN A 64 2.20 17.74 -12.91
CA ASN A 64 3.31 18.61 -13.30
C ASN A 64 3.73 18.49 -14.75
N GLY A 65 3.38 17.38 -15.37
CA GLY A 65 3.89 17.01 -16.67
C GLY A 65 3.13 17.61 -17.85
N GLU A 66 2.16 18.37 -17.60
CA GLU A 66 1.39 18.85 -18.69
C GLU A 66 1.89 20.06 -19.35
#